data_257b21f75f3f809ce71863fb124adf2f
#
_entry.id   257b21f75f3f809ce71863fb124adf2f
#
_cell.length_a   1.000
_cell.length_b   1.000
_cell.length_c   1.000
_cell.angle_alpha   90.00
_cell.angle_beta   90.00
_cell.angle_gamma   90.00
#
_symmetry.space_group_name_H-M   'P 1'
#
loop_
_entity.id
_entity.type
_entity.pdbx_description
1 polymer ?
#
loop_
_entity_poly.entity_id
_entity_poly.type
_entity_poly.pdbx_seq_one_letter_code
_entity_poly.pdbx_strand_id
1 'polypeptide(L)'
;MPTPEVPGIVTAGQLDATAARIAEWQLPNGMIPWFPGGHADPWNHVEAAMALDVVGLHEPATKAYQWLFDIQRPDGSWHQYYLEDSIEQDKLDANVIAYVATGVWHHYLITEDRGFLEAAWPVVDRAIEFVLDLQTPRGEIIWARHADGTPWSFALLTGSSSVCHSLRSAIAIGEHLGHERPDWELSAARLANIIAHHPEAFAPKHRWAMDWYYPVLAGVVSGDAGRARLAERR
;
A
#
# COMPACT_ATOMS: atom_id res chain seq x y z
N MET A 1 1.69 16.58 -16.28
CA MET A 1 1.38 15.71 -17.45
C MET A 1 -0.13 15.79 -17.72
N PRO A 2 -0.64 15.53 -18.97
CA PRO A 2 -2.09 15.47 -19.18
C PRO A 2 -2.66 14.25 -18.40
N THR A 3 -3.90 14.40 -17.93
CA THR A 3 -4.61 13.30 -17.26
C THR A 3 -4.70 12.09 -18.21
N PRO A 4 -4.30 10.89 -17.78
CA PRO A 4 -4.34 9.71 -18.63
C PRO A 4 -5.79 9.27 -18.94
N GLU A 5 -5.95 8.42 -19.95
CA GLU A 5 -7.22 7.76 -20.24
C GLU A 5 -6.99 6.31 -20.69
N VAL A 6 -7.99 5.47 -20.52
CA VAL A 6 -7.99 4.09 -21.02
C VAL A 6 -9.15 3.95 -22.00
N PRO A 7 -8.90 3.89 -23.33
CA PRO A 7 -9.93 3.86 -24.33
C PRO A 7 -11.01 2.78 -24.08
N GLY A 8 -12.26 3.17 -24.06
CA GLY A 8 -13.39 2.28 -23.82
C GLY A 8 -13.60 1.83 -22.36
N ILE A 9 -12.78 2.31 -21.42
CA ILE A 9 -12.88 1.99 -19.99
C ILE A 9 -13.09 3.25 -19.16
N VAL A 10 -12.15 4.21 -19.22
CA VAL A 10 -12.21 5.46 -18.44
C VAL A 10 -11.61 6.61 -19.23
N THR A 11 -12.31 7.75 -19.24
CA THR A 11 -11.86 9.00 -19.88
C THR A 11 -11.10 9.88 -18.88
N ALA A 12 -10.24 10.78 -19.39
CA ALA A 12 -9.57 11.80 -18.59
C ALA A 12 -10.59 12.62 -17.77
N GLY A 13 -11.70 13.06 -18.37
CA GLY A 13 -12.74 13.80 -17.66
C GLY A 13 -13.40 13.04 -16.51
N GLN A 14 -13.51 11.71 -16.59
CA GLN A 14 -14.01 10.88 -15.48
C GLN A 14 -12.98 10.81 -14.34
N LEU A 15 -11.69 10.71 -14.65
CA LEU A 15 -10.62 10.75 -13.65
C LEU A 15 -10.55 12.12 -12.97
N ASP A 16 -10.61 13.21 -13.74
CA ASP A 16 -10.62 14.57 -13.19
C ASP A 16 -11.81 14.80 -12.25
N ALA A 17 -13.01 14.38 -12.64
CA ALA A 17 -14.22 14.50 -11.82
C ALA A 17 -14.13 13.66 -10.53
N THR A 18 -13.54 12.46 -10.60
CA THR A 18 -13.34 11.59 -9.44
C THR A 18 -12.35 12.21 -8.47
N ALA A 19 -11.21 12.68 -8.96
CA ALA A 19 -10.19 13.31 -8.12
C ALA A 19 -10.69 14.62 -7.49
N ALA A 20 -11.46 15.44 -8.24
CA ALA A 20 -12.10 16.63 -7.69
C ALA A 20 -13.04 16.28 -6.51
N ARG A 21 -13.79 15.17 -6.61
CA ARG A 21 -14.65 14.70 -5.53
C ARG A 21 -13.85 14.20 -4.33
N ILE A 22 -12.73 13.50 -4.54
CA ILE A 22 -11.81 13.08 -3.47
C ILE A 22 -11.26 14.32 -2.73
N ALA A 23 -10.81 15.32 -3.48
CA ALA A 23 -10.29 16.56 -2.90
C ALA A 23 -11.34 17.33 -2.09
N GLU A 24 -12.61 17.34 -2.56
CA GLU A 24 -13.74 17.96 -1.83
C GLU A 24 -14.02 17.28 -0.48
N TRP A 25 -13.78 15.97 -0.39
CA TRP A 25 -14.03 15.20 0.84
C TRP A 25 -12.84 15.20 1.81
N GLN A 26 -11.67 15.67 1.36
CA GLN A 26 -10.50 15.76 2.22
C GLN A 26 -10.74 16.72 3.38
N LEU A 27 -10.50 16.23 4.61
CA LEU A 27 -10.65 17.02 5.82
C LEU A 27 -9.53 18.06 5.98
N PRO A 28 -9.73 19.09 6.82
CA PRO A 28 -8.72 20.13 7.06
C PRO A 28 -7.37 19.60 7.56
N ASN A 29 -7.35 18.45 8.28
CA ASN A 29 -6.13 17.79 8.74
C ASN A 29 -5.43 16.95 7.67
N GLY A 30 -6.04 16.77 6.48
CA GLY A 30 -5.48 15.97 5.38
C GLY A 30 -6.09 14.58 5.23
N MET A 31 -6.85 14.08 6.22
CA MET A 31 -7.54 12.79 6.13
C MET A 31 -8.52 12.76 4.95
N ILE A 32 -8.52 11.66 4.19
CA ILE A 32 -9.50 11.40 3.12
C ILE A 32 -10.34 10.21 3.57
N PRO A 33 -11.60 10.42 4.00
CA PRO A 33 -12.50 9.34 4.40
C PRO A 33 -13.07 8.59 3.19
N TRP A 34 -13.57 7.36 3.39
CA TRP A 34 -14.22 6.57 2.34
C TRP A 34 -15.48 7.26 1.78
N PHE A 35 -16.15 8.03 2.61
CA PHE A 35 -17.31 8.87 2.29
C PHE A 35 -17.43 9.98 3.35
N PRO A 36 -18.16 11.07 3.09
CA PRO A 36 -18.30 12.17 4.04
C PRO A 36 -18.80 11.70 5.43
N GLY A 37 -18.02 11.99 6.48
CA GLY A 37 -18.29 11.57 7.86
C GLY A 37 -17.99 10.09 8.14
N GLY A 38 -17.42 9.37 7.18
CA GLY A 38 -16.99 7.98 7.34
C GLY A 38 -15.56 7.85 7.86
N HIS A 39 -15.11 6.60 7.94
CA HIS A 39 -13.74 6.28 8.34
C HIS A 39 -12.74 6.40 7.17
N ALA A 40 -11.47 6.44 7.51
CA ALA A 40 -10.34 6.22 6.61
C ALA A 40 -9.50 5.04 7.12
N ASP A 41 -8.87 4.31 6.22
CA ASP A 41 -7.74 3.43 6.51
C ASP A 41 -6.53 3.87 5.68
N PRO A 42 -5.29 3.59 6.11
CA PRO A 42 -4.11 4.04 5.40
C PRO A 42 -4.02 3.54 3.96
N TRP A 43 -4.54 2.36 3.63
CA TRP A 43 -4.47 1.81 2.29
C TRP A 43 -5.36 2.57 1.30
N ASN A 44 -6.67 2.68 1.57
CA ASN A 44 -7.58 3.43 0.70
C ASN A 44 -7.25 4.94 0.68
N HIS A 45 -6.73 5.46 1.79
CA HIS A 45 -6.25 6.84 1.87
C HIS A 45 -5.07 7.10 0.92
N VAL A 46 -4.09 6.18 0.86
CA VAL A 46 -2.97 6.23 -0.10
C VAL A 46 -3.48 6.11 -1.54
N GLU A 47 -4.43 5.20 -1.84
CA GLU A 47 -5.04 5.09 -3.17
C GLU A 47 -5.71 6.40 -3.60
N ALA A 48 -6.41 7.07 -2.67
CA ALA A 48 -7.01 8.36 -2.93
C ALA A 48 -5.95 9.45 -3.18
N ALA A 49 -4.85 9.48 -2.41
CA ALA A 49 -3.74 10.40 -2.63
C ALA A 49 -3.06 10.17 -3.99
N MET A 50 -2.85 8.90 -4.38
CA MET A 50 -2.32 8.55 -5.71
C MET A 50 -3.26 9.00 -6.83
N ALA A 51 -4.57 8.89 -6.65
CA ALA A 51 -5.55 9.38 -7.62
C ALA A 51 -5.51 10.91 -7.78
N LEU A 52 -5.28 11.65 -6.70
CA LEU A 52 -5.06 13.10 -6.75
C LEU A 52 -3.79 13.45 -7.55
N ASP A 53 -2.71 12.73 -7.34
CA ASP A 53 -1.44 12.92 -8.06
C ASP A 53 -1.58 12.71 -9.57
N VAL A 54 -2.32 11.68 -9.99
CA VAL A 54 -2.53 11.33 -11.41
C VAL A 54 -3.15 12.48 -12.20
N VAL A 55 -3.99 13.31 -11.58
CA VAL A 55 -4.63 14.47 -12.21
C VAL A 55 -3.92 15.81 -11.91
N GLY A 56 -2.77 15.77 -11.23
CA GLY A 56 -1.99 16.97 -10.93
C GLY A 56 -2.43 17.74 -9.68
N LEU A 57 -3.29 17.17 -8.83
CA LEU A 57 -3.68 17.74 -7.54
C LEU A 57 -2.64 17.37 -6.45
N HIS A 58 -1.39 17.80 -6.64
CA HIS A 58 -0.27 17.41 -5.78
C HIS A 58 -0.33 18.00 -4.37
N GLU A 59 -0.85 19.21 -4.19
CA GLU A 59 -0.99 19.82 -2.86
C GLU A 59 -1.94 19.03 -1.95
N PRO A 60 -3.17 18.66 -2.37
CA PRO A 60 -4.02 17.73 -1.61
C PRO A 60 -3.38 16.36 -1.37
N ALA A 61 -2.66 15.81 -2.36
CA ALA A 61 -1.95 14.53 -2.20
C ALA A 61 -0.87 14.62 -1.11
N THR A 62 -0.01 15.65 -1.16
CA THR A 62 1.02 15.89 -0.13
C THR A 62 0.40 16.03 1.27
N LYS A 63 -0.72 16.75 1.37
CA LYS A 63 -1.46 16.93 2.62
C LYS A 63 -2.02 15.60 3.15
N ALA A 64 -2.46 14.70 2.27
CA ALA A 64 -2.88 13.37 2.65
C ALA A 64 -1.71 12.54 3.22
N TYR A 65 -0.54 12.56 2.60
CA TYR A 65 0.65 11.89 3.13
C TYR A 65 1.09 12.49 4.48
N GLN A 66 1.03 13.82 4.63
CA GLN A 66 1.38 14.47 5.90
C GLN A 66 0.49 13.98 7.04
N TRP A 67 -0.83 13.84 6.81
CA TRP A 67 -1.73 13.26 7.81
C TRP A 67 -1.28 11.87 8.26
N LEU A 68 -0.89 10.98 7.34
CA LEU A 68 -0.34 9.66 7.69
C LEU A 68 0.95 9.76 8.51
N PHE A 69 1.85 10.69 8.14
CA PHE A 69 3.11 10.87 8.88
C PHE A 69 2.87 11.34 10.31
N ASP A 70 1.91 12.24 10.50
CA ASP A 70 1.57 12.81 11.81
C ASP A 70 0.92 11.81 12.76
N ILE A 71 0.18 10.83 12.23
CA ILE A 71 -0.52 9.81 13.03
C ILE A 71 0.21 8.47 13.12
N GLN A 72 1.42 8.35 12.54
CA GLN A 72 2.21 7.12 12.66
C GLN A 72 2.51 6.82 14.14
N ARG A 73 2.24 5.60 14.56
CA ARG A 73 2.56 5.12 15.89
C ARG A 73 4.06 5.01 16.12
N PRO A 74 4.55 5.06 17.38
CA PRO A 74 5.97 4.93 17.68
C PRO A 74 6.62 3.63 17.17
N ASP A 75 5.82 2.54 17.03
CA ASP A 75 6.25 1.26 16.51
C ASP A 75 6.28 1.18 14.98
N GLY A 76 5.98 2.27 14.27
CA GLY A 76 5.94 2.34 12.82
C GLY A 76 4.60 1.96 12.18
N SER A 77 3.63 1.51 12.96
CA SER A 77 2.33 1.05 12.48
C SER A 77 1.29 2.16 12.40
N TRP A 78 0.11 1.79 11.85
CA TRP A 78 -1.14 2.53 11.92
C TRP A 78 -2.26 1.57 12.33
N HIS A 79 -3.30 2.13 12.97
CA HIS A 79 -4.54 1.40 13.19
C HIS A 79 -5.29 1.16 11.87
N GLN A 80 -6.20 0.18 11.88
CA GLN A 80 -6.94 -0.20 10.68
C GLN A 80 -7.89 0.90 10.22
N TYR A 81 -8.71 1.45 11.12
CA TYR A 81 -9.68 2.48 10.78
C TYR A 81 -9.63 3.67 11.75
N TYR A 82 -9.69 4.85 11.16
CA TYR A 82 -9.74 6.15 11.85
C TYR A 82 -11.05 6.86 11.50
N LEU A 83 -11.71 7.42 12.48
CA LEU A 83 -12.66 8.51 12.32
C LEU A 83 -11.91 9.83 12.48
N GLU A 84 -12.57 10.98 12.22
CA GLU A 84 -11.94 12.30 12.29
C GLU A 84 -11.19 12.54 13.60
N ASP A 85 -11.79 12.17 14.75
CA ASP A 85 -11.28 12.43 16.10
C ASP A 85 -11.03 11.16 16.93
N SER A 86 -11.10 9.97 16.35
CA SER A 86 -10.98 8.72 17.10
C SER A 86 -10.50 7.54 16.25
N ILE A 87 -10.12 6.46 16.95
CA ILE A 87 -9.80 5.19 16.33
C ILE A 87 -11.07 4.32 16.36
N GLU A 88 -11.52 3.87 15.18
CA GLU A 88 -12.68 2.97 15.07
C GLU A 88 -12.26 1.50 15.20
N GLN A 89 -11.11 1.13 14.62
CA GLN A 89 -10.56 -0.23 14.73
C GLN A 89 -9.05 -0.20 14.94
N ASP A 90 -8.59 -0.78 16.03
CA ASP A 90 -7.20 -0.73 16.49
C ASP A 90 -6.31 -1.86 15.99
N LYS A 91 -6.81 -2.78 15.13
CA LYS A 91 -6.02 -3.82 14.47
C LYS A 91 -4.88 -3.19 13.65
N LEU A 92 -3.72 -3.86 13.61
CA LEU A 92 -2.52 -3.44 12.89
C LEU A 92 -2.30 -4.38 11.70
N ASP A 93 -2.81 -4.02 10.52
CA ASP A 93 -2.78 -4.85 9.32
C ASP A 93 -1.50 -4.61 8.51
N ALA A 94 -0.71 -5.67 8.29
CA ALA A 94 0.59 -5.59 7.63
C ALA A 94 0.51 -4.99 6.22
N ASN A 95 -0.53 -5.34 5.43
CA ASN A 95 -0.71 -4.80 4.10
C ASN A 95 -1.03 -3.30 4.12
N VAL A 96 -1.94 -2.89 5.01
CA VAL A 96 -2.33 -1.48 5.18
C VAL A 96 -1.13 -0.62 5.57
N ILE A 97 -0.28 -1.14 6.47
CA ILE A 97 0.92 -0.45 6.95
C ILE A 97 1.98 -0.35 5.85
N ALA A 98 2.28 -1.44 5.15
CA ALA A 98 3.29 -1.44 4.10
C ALA A 98 2.94 -0.51 2.93
N TYR A 99 1.65 -0.34 2.62
CA TYR A 99 1.19 0.33 1.41
C TYR A 99 1.56 1.82 1.34
N VAL A 100 1.85 2.42 2.48
CA VAL A 100 2.39 3.80 2.55
C VAL A 100 3.66 3.95 1.70
N ALA A 101 4.53 2.93 1.66
CA ALA A 101 5.73 2.94 0.82
C ALA A 101 5.40 2.99 -0.68
N THR A 102 4.35 2.28 -1.12
CA THR A 102 3.86 2.33 -2.50
C THR A 102 3.41 3.75 -2.86
N GLY A 103 2.62 4.38 -2.00
CA GLY A 103 2.14 5.74 -2.24
C GLY A 103 3.26 6.78 -2.26
N VAL A 104 4.18 6.73 -1.31
CA VAL A 104 5.34 7.64 -1.24
C VAL A 104 6.19 7.52 -2.50
N TRP A 105 6.47 6.30 -2.97
CA TRP A 105 7.21 6.09 -4.20
C TRP A 105 6.45 6.60 -5.43
N HIS A 106 5.13 6.35 -5.52
CA HIS A 106 4.28 6.86 -6.59
C HIS A 106 4.27 8.41 -6.63
N HIS A 107 4.09 9.06 -5.48
CA HIS A 107 4.12 10.52 -5.38
C HIS A 107 5.46 11.09 -5.88
N TYR A 108 6.58 10.50 -5.46
CA TYR A 108 7.90 10.89 -5.93
C TYR A 108 8.06 10.71 -7.44
N LEU A 109 7.63 9.59 -8.01
CA LEU A 109 7.74 9.34 -9.46
C LEU A 109 6.96 10.36 -10.30
N ILE A 110 5.91 10.97 -9.75
CA ILE A 110 5.11 11.98 -10.45
C ILE A 110 5.65 13.39 -10.22
N THR A 111 6.05 13.72 -9.00
CA THR A 111 6.44 15.08 -8.60
C THR A 111 7.94 15.37 -8.73
N GLU A 112 8.76 14.31 -8.68
CA GLU A 112 10.22 14.38 -8.57
C GLU A 112 10.68 15.20 -7.33
N ASP A 113 9.80 15.35 -6.31
CA ASP A 113 10.10 16.08 -5.09
C ASP A 113 10.99 15.25 -4.16
N ARG A 114 12.30 15.46 -4.27
CA ARG A 114 13.30 14.79 -3.42
C ARG A 114 13.17 15.20 -1.95
N GLY A 115 12.76 16.45 -1.67
CA GLY A 115 12.58 16.91 -0.29
C GLY A 115 11.44 16.17 0.41
N PHE A 116 10.32 15.93 -0.29
CA PHE A 116 9.26 15.07 0.20
C PHE A 116 9.74 13.64 0.45
N LEU A 117 10.50 13.06 -0.50
CA LEU A 117 10.99 11.70 -0.37
C LEU A 117 11.92 11.53 0.85
N GLU A 118 12.84 12.48 1.07
CA GLU A 118 13.73 12.51 2.24
C GLU A 118 12.96 12.65 3.56
N ALA A 119 11.91 13.49 3.59
CA ALA A 119 11.05 13.65 4.76
C ALA A 119 10.21 12.38 5.04
N ALA A 120 9.77 11.65 4.01
CA ALA A 120 8.98 10.43 4.12
C ALA A 120 9.81 9.21 4.53
N TRP A 121 11.12 9.20 4.25
CA TRP A 121 11.98 8.03 4.49
C TRP A 121 11.89 7.47 5.91
N PRO A 122 11.99 8.25 7.00
CA PRO A 122 11.90 7.71 8.36
C PRO A 122 10.55 7.06 8.66
N VAL A 123 9.48 7.50 7.98
CA VAL A 123 8.12 6.95 8.12
C VAL A 123 8.05 5.59 7.41
N VAL A 124 8.54 5.52 6.18
CA VAL A 124 8.60 4.29 5.38
C VAL A 124 9.49 3.25 6.06
N ASP A 125 10.68 3.64 6.53
CA ASP A 125 11.63 2.75 7.20
C ASP A 125 10.98 2.05 8.40
N ARG A 126 10.37 2.82 9.32
CA ARG A 126 9.68 2.23 10.48
C ARG A 126 8.49 1.36 10.10
N ALA A 127 7.73 1.74 9.07
CA ALA A 127 6.58 0.95 8.61
C ALA A 127 7.02 -0.42 8.09
N ILE A 128 8.07 -0.46 7.29
CA ILE A 128 8.61 -1.71 6.73
C ILE A 128 9.23 -2.58 7.83
N GLU A 129 9.97 -2.00 8.78
CA GLU A 129 10.49 -2.77 9.92
C GLU A 129 9.37 -3.46 10.71
N PHE A 130 8.27 -2.73 11.02
CA PHE A 130 7.09 -3.32 11.66
C PHE A 130 6.53 -4.51 10.87
N VAL A 131 6.43 -4.37 9.55
CA VAL A 131 5.87 -5.42 8.67
C VAL A 131 6.81 -6.63 8.58
N LEU A 132 8.11 -6.40 8.51
CA LEU A 132 9.10 -7.49 8.44
C LEU A 132 9.23 -8.28 9.75
N ASP A 133 8.90 -7.68 10.89
CA ASP A 133 8.77 -8.40 12.17
C ASP A 133 7.62 -9.42 12.17
N LEU A 134 6.71 -9.32 11.19
CA LEU A 134 5.65 -10.30 10.93
C LEU A 134 6.03 -11.36 9.89
N GLN A 135 7.25 -11.31 9.31
CA GLN A 135 7.70 -12.32 8.35
C GLN A 135 8.08 -13.61 9.06
N THR A 136 7.45 -14.72 8.67
CA THR A 136 7.77 -16.03 9.23
C THR A 136 9.13 -16.55 8.75
N PRO A 137 9.73 -17.54 9.43
CA PRO A 137 10.92 -18.20 8.94
C PRO A 137 10.75 -18.85 7.56
N ARG A 138 9.55 -19.22 7.16
CA ARG A 138 9.22 -19.77 5.83
C ARG A 138 9.20 -18.68 4.76
N GLY A 139 8.77 -17.44 5.08
CA GLY A 139 8.84 -16.27 4.21
C GLY A 139 7.55 -15.50 3.98
N GLU A 140 6.37 -16.05 4.33
CA GLU A 140 5.10 -15.32 4.28
C GLU A 140 5.02 -14.25 5.39
N ILE A 141 4.22 -13.20 5.16
CA ILE A 141 3.93 -12.16 6.14
C ILE A 141 2.59 -12.49 6.83
N ILE A 142 2.59 -12.58 8.15
CA ILE A 142 1.35 -12.74 8.95
C ILE A 142 0.46 -11.52 8.71
N TRP A 143 -0.84 -11.77 8.51
CA TRP A 143 -1.80 -10.76 8.08
C TRP A 143 -1.81 -9.50 8.96
N ALA A 144 -1.86 -9.68 10.27
CA ALA A 144 -2.05 -8.56 11.18
C ALA A 144 -1.53 -8.87 12.59
N ARG A 145 -1.48 -7.83 13.40
CA ARG A 145 -1.23 -7.89 14.83
C ARG A 145 -2.41 -7.24 15.58
N HIS A 146 -2.78 -7.78 16.73
CA HIS A 146 -3.69 -7.11 17.65
C HIS A 146 -3.01 -5.88 18.29
N ALA A 147 -3.80 -4.96 18.84
CA ALA A 147 -3.26 -3.76 19.49
C ALA A 147 -2.35 -4.07 20.71
N ASP A 148 -2.52 -5.23 21.32
CA ASP A 148 -1.68 -5.75 22.41
C ASP A 148 -0.34 -6.36 21.93
N GLY A 149 -0.09 -6.35 20.61
CA GLY A 149 1.10 -6.90 19.98
C GLY A 149 1.01 -8.37 19.58
N THR A 150 -0.05 -9.11 19.93
CA THR A 150 -0.21 -10.51 19.57
C THR A 150 -0.42 -10.68 18.06
N PRO A 151 0.42 -11.44 17.33
CA PRO A 151 0.23 -11.66 15.89
C PRO A 151 -0.96 -12.59 15.65
N TRP A 152 -1.63 -12.41 14.52
CA TRP A 152 -2.59 -13.37 13.99
C TRP A 152 -1.88 -14.67 13.55
N SER A 153 -2.62 -15.74 13.35
CA SER A 153 -2.05 -17.08 13.10
C SER A 153 -1.95 -17.47 11.61
N PHE A 154 -2.26 -16.55 10.68
CA PHE A 154 -2.27 -16.86 9.26
C PHE A 154 -1.81 -15.66 8.40
N ALA A 155 -1.37 -15.99 7.19
CA ALA A 155 -1.06 -15.04 6.12
C ALA A 155 -2.15 -15.06 5.05
N LEU A 156 -2.31 -13.94 4.31
CA LEU A 156 -3.22 -13.80 3.16
C LEU A 156 -2.41 -13.62 1.87
N LEU A 157 -2.78 -14.34 0.81
CA LEU A 157 -2.10 -14.26 -0.48
C LEU A 157 -2.17 -12.83 -1.07
N THR A 158 -3.36 -12.22 -1.08
CA THR A 158 -3.54 -10.84 -1.53
C THR A 158 -2.71 -9.86 -0.70
N GLY A 159 -2.80 -9.93 0.64
CA GLY A 159 -2.04 -9.06 1.54
C GLY A 159 -0.52 -9.22 1.36
N SER A 160 -0.03 -10.46 1.32
CA SER A 160 1.40 -10.74 1.08
C SER A 160 1.87 -10.27 -0.31
N SER A 161 1.03 -10.37 -1.34
CA SER A 161 1.35 -9.85 -2.67
C SER A 161 1.48 -8.32 -2.68
N SER A 162 0.56 -7.62 -2.01
CA SER A 162 0.62 -6.16 -1.84
C SER A 162 1.83 -5.73 -1.01
N VAL A 163 2.14 -6.44 0.10
CA VAL A 163 3.36 -6.20 0.89
C VAL A 163 4.61 -6.39 0.04
N CYS A 164 4.67 -7.41 -0.82
CA CYS A 164 5.81 -7.63 -1.73
C CYS A 164 6.02 -6.44 -2.68
N HIS A 165 4.95 -5.85 -3.21
CA HIS A 165 5.01 -4.64 -4.03
C HIS A 165 5.49 -3.43 -3.22
N SER A 166 4.90 -3.22 -2.02
CA SER A 166 5.26 -2.12 -1.13
C SER A 166 6.72 -2.19 -0.66
N LEU A 167 7.21 -3.40 -0.38
CA LEU A 167 8.60 -3.62 0.00
C LEU A 167 9.58 -3.28 -1.14
N ARG A 168 9.23 -3.63 -2.39
CA ARG A 168 10.00 -3.21 -3.56
C ARG A 168 9.99 -1.69 -3.75
N SER A 169 8.88 -1.03 -3.50
CA SER A 169 8.79 0.44 -3.52
C SER A 169 9.69 1.06 -2.44
N ALA A 170 9.69 0.51 -1.23
CA ALA A 170 10.55 0.96 -0.14
C ALA A 170 12.05 0.75 -0.43
N ILE A 171 12.42 -0.37 -1.05
CA ILE A 171 13.80 -0.63 -1.53
C ILE A 171 14.19 0.43 -2.55
N ALA A 172 13.34 0.72 -3.54
CA ALA A 172 13.61 1.74 -4.56
C ALA A 172 13.78 3.14 -3.95
N ILE A 173 12.98 3.50 -2.93
CA ILE A 173 13.17 4.75 -2.16
C ILE A 173 14.55 4.76 -1.49
N GLY A 174 14.88 3.67 -0.78
CA GLY A 174 16.17 3.55 -0.09
C GLY A 174 17.35 3.68 -1.04
N GLU A 175 17.36 2.94 -2.15
CA GLU A 175 18.40 3.02 -3.18
C GLU A 175 18.54 4.44 -3.74
N HIS A 176 17.41 5.11 -4.03
CA HIS A 176 17.39 6.47 -4.55
C HIS A 176 17.97 7.50 -3.56
N LEU A 177 17.79 7.29 -2.26
CA LEU A 177 18.33 8.12 -1.19
C LEU A 177 19.74 7.71 -0.73
N GLY A 178 20.28 6.59 -1.21
CA GLY A 178 21.57 6.04 -0.79
C GLY A 178 21.53 5.23 0.51
N HIS A 179 20.36 4.73 0.87
CA HIS A 179 20.12 3.83 2.01
C HIS A 179 19.98 2.39 1.51
N GLU A 180 21.08 1.68 1.31
CA GLU A 180 21.04 0.27 0.91
C GLU A 180 20.43 -0.61 2.01
N ARG A 181 19.48 -1.48 1.63
CA ARG A 181 18.75 -2.38 2.53
C ARG A 181 18.77 -3.83 2.00
N PRO A 182 19.93 -4.50 2.00
CA PRO A 182 20.06 -5.89 1.53
C PRO A 182 19.21 -6.88 2.35
N ASP A 183 18.91 -6.57 3.58
CA ASP A 183 17.98 -7.29 4.44
C ASP A 183 16.53 -7.25 3.90
N TRP A 184 16.09 -6.12 3.37
CA TRP A 184 14.78 -5.98 2.73
C TRP A 184 14.71 -6.68 1.38
N GLU A 185 15.79 -6.63 0.59
CA GLU A 185 15.89 -7.36 -0.67
C GLU A 185 15.76 -8.87 -0.46
N LEU A 186 16.45 -9.42 0.55
CA LEU A 186 16.33 -10.82 0.92
C LEU A 186 14.91 -11.17 1.37
N SER A 187 14.30 -10.32 2.18
CA SER A 187 12.92 -10.49 2.66
C SER A 187 11.91 -10.45 1.51
N ALA A 188 12.07 -9.51 0.56
CA ALA A 188 11.25 -9.43 -0.66
C ALA A 188 11.39 -10.68 -1.54
N ALA A 189 12.62 -11.18 -1.72
CA ALA A 189 12.88 -12.38 -2.50
C ALA A 189 12.24 -13.63 -1.86
N ARG A 190 12.34 -13.78 -0.54
CA ARG A 190 11.69 -14.87 0.20
C ARG A 190 10.17 -14.81 0.07
N LEU A 191 9.59 -13.62 0.25
CA LEU A 191 8.15 -13.40 0.13
C LEU A 191 7.66 -13.70 -1.30
N ALA A 192 8.36 -13.22 -2.32
CA ALA A 192 8.03 -13.50 -3.72
C ALA A 192 8.08 -15.00 -4.03
N ASN A 193 9.08 -15.72 -3.53
CA ASN A 193 9.19 -17.17 -3.69
C ASN A 193 8.00 -17.92 -3.08
N ILE A 194 7.59 -17.56 -1.86
CA ILE A 194 6.43 -18.17 -1.20
C ILE A 194 5.14 -17.89 -1.96
N ILE A 195 4.93 -16.65 -2.42
CA ILE A 195 3.75 -16.27 -3.22
C ILE A 195 3.68 -17.08 -4.53
N ALA A 196 4.81 -17.26 -5.20
CA ALA A 196 4.85 -17.92 -6.49
C ALA A 196 4.69 -19.46 -6.41
N HIS A 197 5.21 -20.09 -5.35
CA HIS A 197 5.42 -21.54 -5.33
C HIS A 197 4.74 -22.28 -4.16
N HIS A 198 4.22 -21.55 -3.16
CA HIS A 198 3.70 -22.14 -1.93
C HIS A 198 2.31 -21.62 -1.55
N PRO A 199 1.27 -21.85 -2.40
CA PRO A 199 -0.09 -21.34 -2.12
C PRO A 199 -0.67 -21.88 -0.81
N GLU A 200 -0.21 -23.03 -0.34
CA GLU A 200 -0.59 -23.62 0.95
C GLU A 200 -0.10 -22.84 2.18
N ALA A 201 0.80 -21.87 2.00
CA ALA A 201 1.25 -20.96 3.04
C ALA A 201 0.18 -19.96 3.46
N PHE A 202 -0.84 -19.77 2.63
CA PHE A 202 -1.85 -18.74 2.81
C PHE A 202 -3.21 -19.34 3.18
N ALA A 203 -3.95 -18.63 4.04
CA ALA A 203 -5.30 -19.01 4.38
C ALA A 203 -6.19 -19.05 3.12
N PRO A 204 -6.94 -20.13 2.87
CA PRO A 204 -7.78 -20.25 1.68
C PRO A 204 -8.90 -19.21 1.69
N LYS A 205 -9.01 -18.43 0.60
CA LYS A 205 -9.97 -17.35 0.43
C LYS A 205 -10.71 -17.50 -0.90
N HIS A 206 -11.19 -18.69 -1.23
CA HIS A 206 -11.84 -19.00 -2.52
C HIS A 206 -13.04 -18.09 -2.88
N ARG A 207 -13.63 -17.45 -1.88
CA ARG A 207 -14.77 -16.55 -2.06
C ARG A 207 -14.36 -15.14 -2.49
N TRP A 208 -13.13 -14.71 -2.26
CA TRP A 208 -12.68 -13.35 -2.48
C TRP A 208 -11.87 -13.25 -3.78
N ALA A 209 -12.25 -12.33 -4.65
CA ALA A 209 -11.73 -12.26 -6.02
C ALA A 209 -10.26 -11.87 -6.14
N MET A 210 -9.66 -11.22 -5.15
CA MET A 210 -8.36 -10.58 -5.30
C MET A 210 -7.18 -11.56 -5.37
N ASP A 211 -7.26 -12.74 -4.74
CA ASP A 211 -6.19 -13.73 -4.72
C ASP A 211 -5.77 -14.23 -6.12
N TRP A 212 -6.66 -14.18 -7.10
CA TRP A 212 -6.37 -14.68 -8.44
C TRP A 212 -5.49 -13.73 -9.27
N TYR A 213 -5.62 -12.41 -9.11
CA TYR A 213 -4.88 -11.43 -9.92
C TYR A 213 -3.79 -10.68 -9.16
N TYR A 214 -3.87 -10.55 -7.84
CA TYR A 214 -2.94 -9.73 -7.06
C TYR A 214 -1.48 -10.15 -7.17
N PRO A 215 -1.11 -11.46 -7.22
CA PRO A 215 0.26 -11.87 -7.50
C PRO A 215 0.80 -11.38 -8.85
N VAL A 216 -0.10 -11.20 -9.85
CA VAL A 216 0.27 -10.63 -11.15
C VAL A 216 0.39 -9.12 -11.06
N LEU A 217 -0.56 -8.45 -10.43
CA LEU A 217 -0.55 -7.00 -10.20
C LEU A 217 0.72 -6.57 -9.44
N ALA A 218 1.12 -7.32 -8.42
CA ALA A 218 2.34 -7.09 -7.65
C ALA A 218 3.64 -7.48 -8.39
N GLY A 219 3.55 -7.97 -9.62
CA GLY A 219 4.70 -8.36 -10.44
C GLY A 219 5.47 -9.58 -9.92
N VAL A 220 4.86 -10.38 -9.02
CA VAL A 220 5.46 -11.63 -8.52
C VAL A 220 5.30 -12.76 -9.53
N VAL A 221 4.12 -12.86 -10.13
CA VAL A 221 3.83 -13.81 -11.21
C VAL A 221 3.70 -13.02 -12.51
N SER A 222 4.54 -13.31 -13.51
CA SER A 222 4.63 -12.54 -14.75
C SER A 222 4.73 -13.44 -15.98
N GLY A 223 4.87 -12.86 -17.18
CA GLY A 223 5.03 -13.59 -18.43
C GLY A 223 3.85 -14.52 -18.75
N ASP A 224 4.14 -15.72 -19.24
CA ASP A 224 3.12 -16.73 -19.61
C ASP A 224 2.33 -17.22 -18.41
N ALA A 225 2.98 -17.40 -17.27
CA ALA A 225 2.32 -17.81 -16.02
C ALA A 225 1.31 -16.76 -15.54
N GLY A 226 1.66 -15.46 -15.63
CA GLY A 226 0.75 -14.36 -15.31
C GLY A 226 -0.45 -14.32 -16.26
N ARG A 227 -0.22 -14.46 -17.56
CA ARG A 227 -1.30 -14.52 -18.57
C ARG A 227 -2.24 -15.70 -18.35
N ALA A 228 -1.68 -16.89 -18.08
CA ALA A 228 -2.46 -18.08 -17.79
C ALA A 228 -3.34 -17.87 -16.55
N ARG A 229 -2.77 -17.37 -15.45
CA ARG A 229 -3.49 -17.10 -14.21
C ARG A 229 -4.65 -16.11 -14.41
N LEU A 230 -4.46 -15.06 -15.19
CA LEU A 230 -5.54 -14.10 -15.50
C LEU A 230 -6.61 -14.69 -16.40
N ALA A 231 -6.28 -15.67 -17.26
CA ALA A 231 -7.23 -16.32 -18.15
C ALA A 231 -8.17 -17.32 -17.45
N GLU A 232 -7.78 -17.85 -16.27
CA GLU A 232 -8.58 -18.82 -15.51
C GLU A 232 -9.95 -18.30 -15.06
N ARG A 233 -10.14 -16.98 -15.02
CA ARG A 233 -11.39 -16.32 -14.52
C ARG A 233 -11.91 -15.22 -15.44
N ARG A 234 -11.73 -15.40 -16.75
CA ARG A 234 -12.36 -14.53 -17.76
C ARG A 234 -13.79 -14.92 -18.04
#